data_67a895b68b8c9a4317d5d6a7f63074e5
#
_entry.id   67a895b68b8c9a4317d5d6a7f63074e5
#
_cell.length_a   1.000
_cell.length_b   1.000
_cell.length_c   1.000
_cell.angle_alpha   90.00
_cell.angle_beta   90.00
_cell.angle_gamma   90.00
#
_symmetry.space_group_name_H-M   'P 1'
#
loop_
_entity.id
_entity.type
_entity.pdbx_description
1 polymer ?
#
loop_
_entity_poly.entity_id
_entity_poly.type
_entity_poly.pdbx_seq_one_letter_code
_entity_poly.pdbx_strand_id
1 'polypeptide(L)'
;MIQKKINLFLIAFLFFAQSALGDYTARNDVKEFIEFMHEKYDFEKTYLLEIFGRATHQEKVIRIMNRQPEGTMTWERYRAIMVNDSRISAGKEFINQHREDLKRAENIYGIPAEIIASIIGIETRYGRIKGNIRVIDSLSTLAFDYPRRAKFFKTQLEEFLLLSREENFNPELLEGSIAGAMGYGQFMPDSYRNYAVDFDKDGIRDILNNPVDAIGSVANFLNKKGKWKPNTPVAIKANATKEINSIKSTFKPYMTSLELEKIGLESTETIPGNLKLLPISLDLSEGYEYWIGFDNYQSISRYNRSKLYVMAVFEFSNALSEFL
;
A
#
# COMPACT_ATOMS: atom_id res chain seq x y z
N MET A 1 -56.61 62.42 -2.65
CA MET A 1 -56.47 61.07 -3.36
C MET A 1 -55.10 60.57 -3.05
N ILE A 2 -54.98 59.67 -2.04
CA ILE A 2 -53.73 59.16 -1.59
C ILE A 2 -53.69 57.66 -1.97
N GLN A 3 -52.80 57.32 -2.89
CA GLN A 3 -52.63 55.95 -3.42
C GLN A 3 -51.67 55.18 -2.53
N LYS A 4 -52.18 54.23 -1.76
CA LYS A 4 -51.39 53.31 -0.94
C LYS A 4 -50.66 52.29 -1.83
N LYS A 5 -49.32 52.33 -1.86
CA LYS A 5 -48.46 51.28 -2.43
C LYS A 5 -48.40 50.15 -1.41
N ILE A 6 -48.87 48.99 -1.80
CA ILE A 6 -48.70 47.72 -1.08
C ILE A 6 -47.36 47.15 -1.50
N ASN A 7 -46.40 47.10 -0.58
CA ASN A 7 -45.14 46.39 -0.75
C ASN A 7 -45.35 44.90 -0.46
N LEU A 8 -45.31 44.07 -1.52
CA LEU A 8 -45.33 42.65 -1.42
C LEU A 8 -43.90 42.17 -1.11
N PHE A 9 -43.63 41.75 0.11
CA PHE A 9 -42.38 41.09 0.49
C PHE A 9 -42.42 39.64 0.00
N LEU A 10 -41.68 39.36 -1.07
CA LEU A 10 -41.41 37.99 -1.55
C LEU A 10 -40.35 37.37 -0.60
N ILE A 11 -40.76 36.52 0.31
CA ILE A 11 -39.86 35.70 1.08
C ILE A 11 -39.44 34.54 0.16
N ALA A 12 -38.24 34.65 -0.43
CA ALA A 12 -37.59 33.54 -1.15
C ALA A 12 -37.12 32.53 -0.11
N PHE A 13 -37.82 31.41 0.02
CA PHE A 13 -37.33 30.23 0.70
C PHE A 13 -36.21 29.62 -0.17
N LEU A 14 -34.98 29.93 0.18
CA LEU A 14 -33.82 29.17 -0.31
C LEU A 14 -33.88 27.78 0.31
N PHE A 15 -34.47 26.86 -0.44
CA PHE A 15 -34.20 25.44 -0.24
C PHE A 15 -32.73 25.20 -0.53
N PHE A 16 -31.88 25.17 0.49
CA PHE A 16 -30.63 24.48 0.41
C PHE A 16 -30.98 23.01 0.15
N ALA A 17 -30.83 22.57 -1.09
CA ALA A 17 -30.71 21.15 -1.37
C ALA A 17 -29.44 20.69 -0.65
N GLN A 18 -29.59 20.23 0.59
CA GLN A 18 -28.63 19.32 1.20
C GLN A 18 -28.56 18.13 0.24
N SER A 19 -27.50 18.08 -0.58
CA SER A 19 -27.12 16.85 -1.26
C SER A 19 -27.16 15.78 -0.18
N ALA A 20 -28.04 14.80 -0.35
CA ALA A 20 -28.14 13.64 0.51
C ALA A 20 -26.77 12.94 0.48
N LEU A 21 -25.90 13.34 1.39
CA LEU A 21 -24.74 12.57 1.79
C LEU A 21 -25.33 11.24 2.25
N GLY A 22 -25.02 10.14 1.56
CA GLY A 22 -25.63 8.86 1.83
C GLY A 22 -25.44 8.52 3.30
N ASP A 23 -26.54 8.56 4.03
CA ASP A 23 -26.58 8.19 5.44
C ASP A 23 -26.30 6.69 5.55
N TYR A 24 -25.07 6.32 5.83
CA TYR A 24 -24.69 4.93 6.01
C TYR A 24 -25.50 4.25 7.11
N THR A 25 -26.00 4.97 8.12
CA THR A 25 -26.76 4.40 9.24
C THR A 25 -28.16 3.93 8.83
N ALA A 26 -28.72 4.44 7.74
CA ALA A 26 -30.00 3.99 7.20
C ALA A 26 -29.92 2.60 6.54
N ARG A 27 -28.75 2.15 6.14
CA ARG A 27 -28.51 0.93 5.36
C ARG A 27 -28.54 -0.33 6.23
N ASN A 28 -29.17 -1.37 5.75
CA ASN A 28 -29.26 -2.64 6.47
C ASN A 28 -27.90 -3.34 6.61
N ASP A 29 -27.06 -3.32 5.54
CA ASP A 29 -25.74 -3.95 5.55
C ASP A 29 -24.75 -3.25 6.51
N VAL A 30 -24.94 -1.96 6.78
CA VAL A 30 -24.18 -1.21 7.79
C VAL A 30 -24.70 -1.54 9.20
N LYS A 31 -26.02 -1.65 9.39
CA LYS A 31 -26.61 -2.07 10.67
C LYS A 31 -26.16 -3.48 11.07
N GLU A 32 -26.13 -4.41 10.11
CA GLU A 32 -25.57 -5.75 10.32
C GLU A 32 -24.08 -5.71 10.70
N PHE A 33 -23.31 -4.83 10.09
CA PHE A 33 -21.90 -4.65 10.45
C PHE A 33 -21.73 -4.04 11.84
N ILE A 34 -22.56 -3.07 12.24
CA ILE A 34 -22.55 -2.49 13.59
C ILE A 34 -22.91 -3.56 14.62
N GLU A 35 -23.92 -4.38 14.35
CA GLU A 35 -24.31 -5.49 15.24
C GLU A 35 -23.14 -6.48 15.39
N PHE A 36 -22.53 -6.89 14.28
CA PHE A 36 -21.36 -7.76 14.29
C PHE A 36 -20.18 -7.17 15.13
N MET A 37 -19.89 -5.88 14.98
CA MET A 37 -18.82 -5.22 15.76
C MET A 37 -19.15 -5.15 17.25
N HIS A 38 -20.42 -4.94 17.58
CA HIS A 38 -20.88 -4.97 18.95
C HIS A 38 -20.77 -6.37 19.58
N GLU A 39 -21.37 -7.38 18.93
CA GLU A 39 -21.41 -8.76 19.46
C GLU A 39 -20.02 -9.40 19.58
N LYS A 40 -19.16 -9.15 18.60
CA LYS A 40 -17.85 -9.80 18.54
C LYS A 40 -16.77 -9.07 19.33
N TYR A 41 -16.84 -7.73 19.36
CA TYR A 41 -15.75 -6.90 19.86
C TYR A 41 -16.16 -5.89 20.95
N ASP A 42 -17.40 -5.94 21.38
CA ASP A 42 -17.93 -5.09 22.46
C ASP A 42 -17.79 -3.58 22.16
N PHE A 43 -18.06 -3.21 20.89
CA PHE A 43 -18.17 -1.80 20.54
C PHE A 43 -19.55 -1.25 20.93
N GLU A 44 -19.59 -0.05 21.50
CA GLU A 44 -20.84 0.65 21.75
C GLU A 44 -21.54 0.98 20.43
N LYS A 45 -22.79 0.52 20.26
CA LYS A 45 -23.57 0.72 19.03
C LYS A 45 -23.77 2.21 18.72
N THR A 46 -24.01 3.02 19.76
CA THR A 46 -24.16 4.47 19.64
C THR A 46 -22.90 5.14 19.08
N TYR A 47 -21.73 4.72 19.54
CA TYR A 47 -20.44 5.19 19.03
C TYR A 47 -20.27 4.85 17.53
N LEU A 48 -20.58 3.61 17.13
CA LEU A 48 -20.49 3.20 15.73
C LEU A 48 -21.52 3.95 14.85
N LEU A 49 -22.74 4.14 15.35
CA LEU A 49 -23.75 4.93 14.66
C LEU A 49 -23.31 6.37 14.42
N GLU A 50 -22.63 7.00 15.38
CA GLU A 50 -22.07 8.33 15.20
C GLU A 50 -20.98 8.35 14.13
N ILE A 51 -20.03 7.40 14.14
CA ILE A 51 -18.95 7.30 13.13
C ILE A 51 -19.56 7.11 11.74
N PHE A 52 -20.47 6.13 11.56
CA PHE A 52 -21.07 5.87 10.25
C PHE A 52 -22.06 6.96 9.80
N GLY A 53 -22.65 7.69 10.72
CA GLY A 53 -23.49 8.86 10.42
C GLY A 53 -22.68 10.05 9.88
N ARG A 54 -21.36 10.10 10.18
CA ARG A 54 -20.43 11.13 9.68
C ARG A 54 -19.54 10.64 8.54
N ALA A 55 -19.58 9.34 8.24
CA ALA A 55 -18.87 8.79 7.10
C ALA A 55 -19.54 9.22 5.79
N THR A 56 -18.73 9.55 4.80
CA THR A 56 -19.20 10.06 3.51
C THR A 56 -18.82 9.13 2.36
N HIS A 57 -19.77 8.88 1.48
CA HIS A 57 -19.53 8.13 0.25
C HIS A 57 -18.55 8.89 -0.66
N GLN A 58 -17.56 8.19 -1.18
CA GLN A 58 -16.49 8.74 -2.01
C GLN A 58 -16.55 8.19 -3.44
N GLU A 59 -17.37 8.79 -4.30
CA GLU A 59 -17.49 8.39 -5.72
C GLU A 59 -16.13 8.38 -6.44
N LYS A 60 -15.25 9.31 -6.09
CA LYS A 60 -13.88 9.37 -6.62
C LYS A 60 -13.10 8.09 -6.33
N VAL A 61 -13.30 7.50 -5.15
CA VAL A 61 -12.66 6.24 -4.73
C VAL A 61 -13.10 5.10 -5.65
N ILE A 62 -14.42 4.93 -5.85
CA ILE A 62 -14.97 3.90 -6.75
C ILE A 62 -14.41 4.06 -8.17
N ARG A 63 -14.43 5.28 -8.70
CA ARG A 63 -13.94 5.57 -10.04
C ARG A 63 -12.46 5.22 -10.22
N ILE A 64 -11.60 5.52 -9.24
CA ILE A 64 -10.18 5.21 -9.31
C ILE A 64 -9.95 3.71 -9.14
N MET A 65 -10.65 3.05 -8.22
CA MET A 65 -10.54 1.60 -8.02
C MET A 65 -10.99 0.77 -9.23
N ASN A 66 -11.88 1.32 -10.07
CA ASN A 66 -12.26 0.69 -11.33
C ASN A 66 -11.23 0.89 -12.45
N ARG A 67 -10.32 1.86 -12.32
CA ARG A 67 -9.20 2.03 -13.25
C ARG A 67 -8.04 1.15 -12.77
N GLN A 68 -7.50 0.32 -13.66
CA GLN A 68 -6.29 -0.48 -13.38
C GLN A 68 -5.11 0.07 -14.21
N PRO A 69 -4.45 1.16 -13.78
CA PRO A 69 -3.39 1.77 -14.58
C PRO A 69 -2.14 0.88 -14.73
N GLU A 70 -1.85 0.04 -13.74
CA GLU A 70 -0.65 -0.83 -13.75
C GLU A 70 -0.74 -1.95 -14.81
N GLY A 71 -1.94 -2.43 -15.15
CA GLY A 71 -2.13 -3.51 -16.12
C GLY A 71 -1.81 -3.12 -17.57
N THR A 72 -1.64 -1.82 -17.85
CA THR A 72 -1.39 -1.28 -19.19
C THR A 72 -0.08 -0.51 -19.32
N MET A 73 0.71 -0.42 -18.24
CA MET A 73 1.94 0.35 -18.21
C MET A 73 3.14 -0.54 -18.52
N THR A 74 4.01 -0.11 -19.45
CA THR A 74 5.28 -0.77 -19.72
C THR A 74 6.25 -0.57 -18.55
N TRP A 75 7.22 -1.48 -18.41
CA TRP A 75 8.26 -1.39 -17.40
C TRP A 75 9.08 -0.11 -17.50
N GLU A 76 9.50 0.28 -18.68
CA GLU A 76 10.25 1.52 -18.91
C GLU A 76 9.53 2.74 -18.32
N ARG A 77 8.24 2.85 -18.60
CA ARG A 77 7.42 3.97 -18.10
C ARG A 77 7.27 3.92 -16.59
N TYR A 78 7.00 2.74 -16.03
CA TYR A 78 6.85 2.56 -14.59
C TYR A 78 8.17 2.85 -13.86
N ARG A 79 9.28 2.31 -14.37
CA ARG A 79 10.62 2.56 -13.85
C ARG A 79 10.96 4.05 -13.84
N ALA A 80 10.74 4.77 -14.94
CA ALA A 80 11.00 6.21 -15.03
C ALA A 80 10.19 7.04 -14.01
N ILE A 81 8.98 6.58 -13.64
CA ILE A 81 8.17 7.23 -12.61
C ILE A 81 8.68 6.91 -11.21
N MET A 82 9.11 5.67 -10.96
CA MET A 82 9.44 5.17 -9.62
C MET A 82 10.92 5.31 -9.27
N VAL A 83 11.81 5.25 -10.25
CA VAL A 83 13.28 5.33 -10.06
C VAL A 83 13.81 6.48 -10.90
N ASN A 84 13.94 7.66 -10.29
CA ASN A 84 14.44 8.86 -10.93
C ASN A 84 15.26 9.72 -9.95
N ASP A 85 16.04 10.67 -10.49
CA ASP A 85 16.97 11.49 -9.72
C ASP A 85 16.32 12.22 -8.53
N SER A 86 15.09 12.72 -8.69
CA SER A 86 14.37 13.39 -7.61
C SER A 86 14.05 12.45 -6.45
N ARG A 87 13.68 11.19 -6.73
CA ARG A 87 13.42 10.17 -5.70
C ARG A 87 14.73 9.66 -5.08
N ILE A 88 15.76 9.48 -5.89
CA ILE A 88 17.10 9.06 -5.44
C ILE A 88 17.67 10.12 -4.49
N SER A 89 17.60 11.40 -4.86
CA SER A 89 18.04 12.50 -4.01
C SER A 89 17.26 12.55 -2.67
N ALA A 90 15.95 12.39 -2.71
CA ALA A 90 15.14 12.32 -1.49
C ALA A 90 15.48 11.07 -0.64
N GLY A 91 15.82 9.95 -1.28
CA GLY A 91 16.26 8.73 -0.61
C GLY A 91 17.61 8.90 0.09
N LYS A 92 18.55 9.55 -0.56
CA LYS A 92 19.84 9.92 0.04
C LYS A 92 19.64 10.78 1.28
N GLU A 93 18.75 11.78 1.21
CA GLU A 93 18.43 12.64 2.35
C GLU A 93 17.85 11.81 3.51
N PHE A 94 16.85 10.97 3.23
CA PHE A 94 16.21 10.09 4.22
C PHE A 94 17.21 9.12 4.86
N ILE A 95 18.09 8.48 4.07
CA ILE A 95 19.14 7.59 4.57
C ILE A 95 20.11 8.36 5.49
N ASN A 96 20.52 9.56 5.12
CA ASN A 96 21.42 10.37 5.95
C ASN A 96 20.78 10.76 7.29
N GLN A 97 19.47 11.07 7.30
CA GLN A 97 18.72 11.44 8.50
C GLN A 97 18.47 10.24 9.44
N HIS A 98 18.28 9.03 8.87
CA HIS A 98 17.83 7.83 9.60
C HIS A 98 18.82 6.66 9.48
N ARG A 99 20.12 6.95 9.24
CA ARG A 99 21.15 5.93 9.03
C ARG A 99 21.21 4.90 10.16
N GLU A 100 21.21 5.35 11.40
CA GLU A 100 21.32 4.48 12.55
C GLU A 100 20.08 3.61 12.75
N ASP A 101 18.89 4.16 12.47
CA ASP A 101 17.64 3.42 12.58
C ASP A 101 17.50 2.37 11.48
N LEU A 102 17.89 2.72 10.25
CA LEU A 102 17.94 1.79 9.12
C LEU A 102 18.90 0.63 9.39
N LYS A 103 20.11 0.93 9.86
CA LYS A 103 21.11 -0.09 10.22
C LYS A 103 20.64 -0.96 11.38
N ARG A 104 20.00 -0.37 12.39
CA ARG A 104 19.39 -1.10 13.51
C ARG A 104 18.28 -2.04 13.03
N ALA A 105 17.41 -1.59 12.11
CA ALA A 105 16.37 -2.40 11.51
C ALA A 105 16.94 -3.57 10.68
N GLU A 106 17.98 -3.31 9.90
CA GLU A 106 18.71 -4.34 9.16
C GLU A 106 19.29 -5.40 10.10
N ASN A 107 19.96 -4.98 11.17
CA ASN A 107 20.55 -5.91 12.16
C ASN A 107 19.50 -6.77 12.86
N ILE A 108 18.33 -6.21 13.19
CA ILE A 108 17.27 -6.91 13.93
C ILE A 108 16.46 -7.85 13.02
N TYR A 109 16.13 -7.40 11.81
CA TYR A 109 15.18 -8.10 10.95
C TYR A 109 15.86 -8.81 9.76
N GLY A 110 17.14 -8.52 9.48
CA GLY A 110 17.87 -9.07 8.35
C GLY A 110 17.44 -8.52 6.98
N ILE A 111 16.77 -7.37 6.97
CA ILE A 111 16.32 -6.69 5.75
C ILE A 111 17.33 -5.59 5.41
N PRO A 112 17.94 -5.59 4.20
CA PRO A 112 18.86 -4.53 3.82
C PRO A 112 18.26 -3.12 3.95
N ALA A 113 19.02 -2.19 4.49
CA ALA A 113 18.59 -0.82 4.76
C ALA A 113 18.05 -0.11 3.51
N GLU A 114 18.69 -0.35 2.35
CA GLU A 114 18.26 0.18 1.04
C GLU A 114 16.89 -0.36 0.61
N ILE A 115 16.53 -1.60 0.94
CA ILE A 115 15.21 -2.17 0.65
C ILE A 115 14.14 -1.47 1.49
N ILE A 116 14.41 -1.26 2.78
CA ILE A 116 13.48 -0.55 3.68
C ILE A 116 13.25 0.88 3.18
N ALA A 117 14.35 1.61 2.90
CA ALA A 117 14.29 2.98 2.40
C ALA A 117 13.57 3.06 1.04
N SER A 118 13.80 2.10 0.14
CA SER A 118 13.16 2.10 -1.18
C SER A 118 11.66 1.90 -1.11
N ILE A 119 11.16 1.03 -0.22
CA ILE A 119 9.72 0.85 -0.02
C ILE A 119 9.09 2.14 0.48
N ILE A 120 9.63 2.76 1.54
CA ILE A 120 9.11 4.03 2.07
C ILE A 120 9.14 5.13 1.00
N GLY A 121 10.19 5.15 0.19
CA GLY A 121 10.32 6.09 -0.92
C GLY A 121 9.30 5.89 -2.03
N ILE A 122 9.02 4.65 -2.41
CA ILE A 122 8.03 4.30 -3.43
C ILE A 122 6.61 4.61 -2.93
N GLU A 123 6.29 4.21 -1.70
CA GLU A 123 4.95 4.35 -1.15
C GLU A 123 4.55 5.83 -0.96
N THR A 124 5.41 6.63 -0.34
CA THR A 124 4.99 7.97 0.12
C THR A 124 5.98 9.08 -0.20
N ARG A 125 7.04 8.82 -0.97
CA ARG A 125 8.16 9.77 -1.12
C ARG A 125 8.67 10.24 0.25
N TYR A 126 8.94 9.27 1.11
CA TYR A 126 9.42 9.52 2.48
C TYR A 126 8.46 10.36 3.32
N GLY A 127 7.16 10.01 3.30
CA GLY A 127 6.12 10.66 4.07
C GLY A 127 5.52 11.93 3.46
N ARG A 128 6.00 12.38 2.28
CA ARG A 128 5.48 13.60 1.62
C ARG A 128 4.09 13.42 1.02
N ILE A 129 3.71 12.19 0.65
CA ILE A 129 2.42 11.87 0.02
C ILE A 129 1.84 10.63 0.69
N LYS A 130 1.13 10.81 1.80
CA LYS A 130 0.52 9.72 2.58
C LYS A 130 -0.96 9.47 2.25
N GLY A 131 -1.54 10.27 1.34
CA GLY A 131 -2.98 10.31 1.08
C GLY A 131 -3.67 11.43 1.88
N ASN A 132 -4.89 11.77 1.48
CA ASN A 132 -5.66 12.87 2.05
C ASN A 132 -7.17 12.58 2.06
N ILE A 133 -7.55 11.31 2.07
CA ILE A 133 -8.96 10.89 2.20
C ILE A 133 -9.11 10.27 3.58
N ARG A 134 -10.16 10.66 4.31
CA ARG A 134 -10.43 10.02 5.60
C ARG A 134 -10.56 8.51 5.39
N VAL A 135 -9.81 7.76 6.18
CA VAL A 135 -9.75 6.29 6.05
C VAL A 135 -11.13 5.67 6.26
N ILE A 136 -11.90 6.21 7.21
CA ILE A 136 -13.28 5.75 7.45
C ILE A 136 -14.15 5.91 6.21
N ASP A 137 -14.03 7.01 5.45
CA ASP A 137 -14.81 7.24 4.23
C ASP A 137 -14.40 6.30 3.12
N SER A 138 -13.09 6.14 2.89
CA SER A 138 -12.56 5.20 1.88
C SER A 138 -13.00 3.77 2.16
N LEU A 139 -12.81 3.30 3.38
CA LEU A 139 -13.12 1.92 3.74
C LEU A 139 -14.63 1.66 3.78
N SER A 140 -15.46 2.59 4.27
CA SER A 140 -16.93 2.46 4.22
C SER A 140 -17.42 2.41 2.79
N THR A 141 -16.94 3.31 1.91
CA THR A 141 -17.28 3.29 0.49
C THR A 141 -16.91 1.96 -0.16
N LEU A 142 -15.70 1.46 0.08
CA LEU A 142 -15.23 0.23 -0.54
C LEU A 142 -15.87 -1.04 0.08
N ALA A 143 -16.24 -0.99 1.34
CA ALA A 143 -16.89 -2.09 2.04
C ALA A 143 -18.36 -2.27 1.63
N PHE A 144 -19.07 -1.16 1.38
CA PHE A 144 -20.50 -1.19 1.16
C PHE A 144 -20.91 -0.87 -0.28
N ASP A 145 -20.10 -0.15 -1.05
CA ASP A 145 -20.45 0.32 -2.38
C ASP A 145 -19.54 -0.23 -3.49
N TYR A 146 -18.57 -1.13 -3.17
CA TYR A 146 -17.67 -1.75 -4.15
C TYR A 146 -17.75 -3.29 -4.11
N PRO A 147 -18.77 -3.92 -4.75
CA PRO A 147 -19.06 -5.35 -4.64
C PRO A 147 -17.88 -6.27 -4.99
N ARG A 148 -17.03 -5.89 -5.96
CA ARG A 148 -15.89 -6.70 -6.42
C ARG A 148 -14.94 -7.12 -5.29
N ARG A 149 -14.79 -6.30 -4.25
CA ARG A 149 -13.88 -6.53 -3.12
C ARG A 149 -14.51 -6.19 -1.76
N ALA A 150 -15.84 -6.10 -1.68
CA ALA A 150 -16.56 -5.71 -0.47
C ALA A 150 -16.14 -6.53 0.76
N LYS A 151 -16.02 -7.85 0.61
CA LYS A 151 -15.59 -8.73 1.72
C LYS A 151 -14.21 -8.34 2.27
N PHE A 152 -13.25 -8.06 1.39
CA PHE A 152 -11.92 -7.63 1.79
C PHE A 152 -11.97 -6.29 2.53
N PHE A 153 -12.68 -5.31 1.98
CA PHE A 153 -12.74 -3.97 2.59
C PHE A 153 -13.59 -3.94 3.86
N LYS A 154 -14.60 -4.80 4.02
CA LYS A 154 -15.29 -5.00 5.31
C LYS A 154 -14.32 -5.50 6.39
N THR A 155 -13.44 -6.44 6.06
CA THR A 155 -12.38 -6.87 6.98
C THR A 155 -11.42 -5.71 7.30
N GLN A 156 -11.01 -4.90 6.32
CA GLN A 156 -10.14 -3.76 6.59
C GLN A 156 -10.83 -2.68 7.43
N LEU A 157 -12.14 -2.48 7.28
CA LEU A 157 -12.93 -1.56 8.10
C LEU A 157 -13.05 -2.07 9.55
N GLU A 158 -13.28 -3.38 9.74
CA GLU A 158 -13.22 -4.06 11.04
C GLU A 158 -11.85 -3.82 11.71
N GLU A 159 -10.77 -4.10 11.01
CA GLU A 159 -9.40 -3.91 11.50
C GLU A 159 -9.07 -2.44 11.80
N PHE A 160 -9.62 -1.51 11.02
CA PHE A 160 -9.43 -0.08 11.23
C PHE A 160 -10.10 0.43 12.52
N LEU A 161 -11.31 -0.01 12.80
CA LEU A 161 -12.00 0.35 14.04
C LEU A 161 -11.30 -0.25 15.27
N LEU A 162 -10.83 -1.49 15.16
CA LEU A 162 -10.04 -2.15 16.21
C LEU A 162 -8.71 -1.42 16.44
N LEU A 163 -7.99 -1.10 15.38
CA LEU A 163 -6.75 -0.32 15.43
C LEU A 163 -6.98 1.04 16.11
N SER A 164 -8.05 1.74 15.71
CA SER A 164 -8.37 3.05 16.28
C SER A 164 -8.59 2.98 17.79
N ARG A 165 -9.25 1.92 18.27
CA ARG A 165 -9.43 1.67 19.70
C ARG A 165 -8.12 1.30 20.41
N GLU A 166 -7.33 0.44 19.81
CA GLU A 166 -6.05 -0.04 20.39
C GLU A 166 -5.03 1.08 20.55
N GLU A 167 -4.92 1.95 19.54
CA GLU A 167 -3.96 3.07 19.52
C GLU A 167 -4.57 4.38 20.03
N ASN A 168 -5.82 4.35 20.51
CA ASN A 168 -6.57 5.54 20.94
C ASN A 168 -6.61 6.65 19.86
N PHE A 169 -6.75 6.26 18.60
CA PHE A 169 -6.92 7.19 17.49
C PHE A 169 -8.38 7.63 17.35
N ASN A 170 -8.59 8.87 16.92
CA ASN A 170 -9.91 9.28 16.43
C ASN A 170 -10.06 8.81 14.97
N PRO A 171 -10.94 7.82 14.68
CA PRO A 171 -11.10 7.26 13.33
C PRO A 171 -11.63 8.27 12.31
N GLU A 172 -12.23 9.37 12.76
CA GLU A 172 -12.74 10.42 11.88
C GLU A 172 -11.64 11.38 11.38
N LEU A 173 -10.46 11.37 11.99
CA LEU A 173 -9.36 12.28 11.66
C LEU A 173 -8.23 11.61 10.87
N LEU A 174 -8.21 10.28 10.83
CA LEU A 174 -7.14 9.57 10.14
C LEU A 174 -7.30 9.65 8.63
N GLU A 175 -6.25 10.13 7.96
CA GLU A 175 -6.17 10.21 6.52
C GLU A 175 -5.24 9.14 5.94
N GLY A 176 -5.54 8.75 4.71
CA GLY A 176 -4.79 7.74 3.98
C GLY A 176 -5.05 7.77 2.48
N SER A 177 -4.69 6.67 1.83
CA SER A 177 -4.91 6.49 0.39
C SER A 177 -6.38 6.24 0.05
N ILE A 178 -6.69 6.23 -1.24
CA ILE A 178 -8.02 5.85 -1.77
C ILE A 178 -8.48 4.45 -1.35
N ALA A 179 -7.57 3.57 -0.97
CA ALA A 179 -7.87 2.21 -0.51
C ALA A 179 -7.82 2.07 1.02
N GLY A 180 -7.59 3.17 1.75
CA GLY A 180 -7.48 3.16 3.21
C GLY A 180 -6.12 2.71 3.76
N ALA A 181 -5.08 2.73 2.94
CA ALA A 181 -3.71 2.50 3.39
C ALA A 181 -3.14 3.76 4.06
N MET A 182 -2.33 3.59 5.12
CA MET A 182 -1.95 4.66 6.04
C MET A 182 -0.44 4.76 6.25
N GLY A 183 0.01 5.97 6.55
CA GLY A 183 1.36 6.26 7.04
C GLY A 183 2.46 6.15 6.00
N TYR A 184 3.70 6.21 6.45
CA TYR A 184 4.91 6.20 5.60
C TYR A 184 5.02 4.95 4.72
N GLY A 185 4.67 3.78 5.26
CA GLY A 185 4.71 2.49 4.57
C GLY A 185 3.40 2.10 3.89
N GLN A 186 2.37 2.95 3.90
CA GLN A 186 1.05 2.66 3.32
C GLN A 186 0.48 1.31 3.77
N PHE A 187 0.49 1.08 5.08
CA PHE A 187 -0.08 -0.14 5.65
C PHE A 187 -1.60 -0.12 5.60
N MET A 188 -2.17 -1.23 5.14
CA MET A 188 -3.59 -1.50 5.36
C MET A 188 -3.84 -1.72 6.86
N PRO A 189 -5.05 -1.47 7.38
CA PRO A 189 -5.35 -1.61 8.81
C PRO A 189 -4.94 -2.95 9.43
N ASP A 190 -5.18 -4.07 8.72
CA ASP A 190 -4.73 -5.40 9.16
C ASP A 190 -3.21 -5.49 9.29
N SER A 191 -2.51 -4.88 8.35
CA SER A 191 -1.06 -4.88 8.35
C SER A 191 -0.48 -3.97 9.44
N TYR A 192 -1.12 -2.84 9.72
CA TYR A 192 -0.77 -1.97 10.84
C TYR A 192 -0.86 -2.75 12.16
N ARG A 193 -2.00 -3.34 12.47
CA ARG A 193 -2.22 -4.09 13.71
C ARG A 193 -1.23 -5.25 13.90
N ASN A 194 -0.92 -5.96 12.81
CA ASN A 194 -0.11 -7.18 12.88
C ASN A 194 1.40 -6.94 12.77
N TYR A 195 1.84 -5.84 12.13
CA TYR A 195 3.25 -5.67 11.78
C TYR A 195 3.85 -4.33 12.18
N ALA A 196 3.06 -3.31 12.54
CA ALA A 196 3.62 -2.08 13.09
C ALA A 196 4.29 -2.35 14.44
N VAL A 197 5.40 -1.67 14.66
CA VAL A 197 6.20 -1.75 15.89
C VAL A 197 6.52 -0.36 16.41
N ASP A 198 6.54 -0.21 17.71
CA ASP A 198 7.15 0.91 18.42
C ASP A 198 8.67 0.69 18.37
N PHE A 199 9.31 1.30 17.37
CA PHE A 199 10.71 1.00 17.09
C PHE A 199 11.68 1.90 17.85
N ASP A 200 11.29 3.11 18.23
CA ASP A 200 12.07 4.01 19.10
C ASP A 200 11.77 3.81 20.60
N LYS A 201 10.76 3.01 20.92
CA LYS A 201 10.36 2.63 22.29
C LYS A 201 9.82 3.80 23.12
N ASP A 202 9.09 4.69 22.47
CA ASP A 202 8.39 5.79 23.15
C ASP A 202 7.02 5.37 23.74
N GLY A 203 6.59 4.13 23.50
CA GLY A 203 5.33 3.54 23.95
C GLY A 203 4.19 3.67 22.95
N ILE A 204 4.43 4.21 21.76
CA ILE A 204 3.42 4.44 20.71
C ILE A 204 3.88 3.79 19.40
N ARG A 205 3.01 3.10 18.68
CA ARG A 205 3.29 2.57 17.35
C ARG A 205 2.84 3.58 16.28
N ASP A 206 3.57 4.68 16.07
CA ASP A 206 3.16 5.75 15.16
C ASP A 206 3.83 5.66 13.78
N ILE A 207 3.36 4.76 12.91
CA ILE A 207 3.82 4.74 11.51
C ILE A 207 3.22 5.87 10.66
N LEU A 208 2.32 6.68 11.24
CA LEU A 208 1.67 7.78 10.54
C LEU A 208 2.58 9.00 10.47
N ASN A 209 3.29 9.32 11.57
CA ASN A 209 4.07 10.54 11.70
C ASN A 209 5.52 10.29 12.12
N ASN A 210 5.82 9.11 12.68
CA ASN A 210 7.15 8.73 13.13
C ASN A 210 7.88 7.89 12.08
N PRO A 211 8.91 8.44 11.38
CA PRO A 211 9.68 7.68 10.39
C PRO A 211 10.49 6.53 11.01
N VAL A 212 10.86 6.60 12.29
CA VAL A 212 11.61 5.54 12.98
C VAL A 212 10.74 4.30 13.15
N ASP A 213 9.50 4.47 13.59
CA ASP A 213 8.53 3.37 13.66
C ASP A 213 8.18 2.81 12.29
N ALA A 214 8.07 3.68 11.30
CA ALA A 214 7.84 3.25 9.93
C ALA A 214 8.98 2.37 9.38
N ILE A 215 10.25 2.73 9.65
CA ILE A 215 11.43 1.93 9.30
C ILE A 215 11.35 0.54 9.94
N GLY A 216 11.15 0.49 11.26
CA GLY A 216 11.03 -0.77 12.00
C GLY A 216 9.85 -1.61 11.51
N SER A 217 8.71 -0.97 11.24
CA SER A 217 7.48 -1.65 10.80
C SER A 217 7.58 -2.24 9.40
N VAL A 218 8.17 -1.51 8.45
CA VAL A 218 8.43 -2.03 7.09
C VAL A 218 9.37 -3.23 7.15
N ALA A 219 10.44 -3.15 7.95
CA ALA A 219 11.36 -4.27 8.15
C ALA A 219 10.66 -5.47 8.80
N ASN A 220 9.88 -5.25 9.86
CA ASN A 220 9.11 -6.32 10.52
C ASN A 220 8.09 -6.97 9.58
N PHE A 221 7.41 -6.20 8.72
CA PHE A 221 6.50 -6.73 7.71
C PHE A 221 7.23 -7.67 6.73
N LEU A 222 8.37 -7.25 6.17
CA LEU A 222 9.14 -8.09 5.25
C LEU A 222 9.68 -9.35 5.94
N ASN A 223 10.08 -9.24 7.20
CA ASN A 223 10.52 -10.40 8.00
C ASN A 223 9.35 -11.36 8.28
N LYS A 224 8.26 -10.88 8.86
CA LYS A 224 7.16 -11.73 9.35
C LYS A 224 6.23 -12.22 8.23
N LYS A 225 5.71 -11.29 7.42
CA LYS A 225 4.78 -11.61 6.32
C LYS A 225 5.53 -11.91 5.03
N GLY A 226 6.55 -11.14 4.72
CA GLY A 226 7.40 -11.34 3.54
C GLY A 226 8.15 -12.67 3.57
N LYS A 227 8.56 -13.12 4.75
CA LYS A 227 9.45 -14.29 4.94
C LYS A 227 10.79 -14.05 4.26
N TRP A 228 11.35 -12.87 4.47
CA TRP A 228 12.65 -12.49 3.92
C TRP A 228 13.74 -13.50 4.28
N LYS A 229 14.61 -13.79 3.33
CA LYS A 229 15.77 -14.67 3.52
C LYS A 229 17.06 -13.85 3.45
N PRO A 230 17.76 -13.62 4.56
CA PRO A 230 19.04 -12.92 4.55
C PRO A 230 20.03 -13.58 3.55
N ASN A 231 20.90 -12.77 2.97
CA ASN A 231 21.92 -13.21 2.01
C ASN A 231 21.37 -13.89 0.73
N THR A 232 20.07 -13.74 0.45
CA THR A 232 19.47 -14.21 -0.80
C THR A 232 19.18 -12.99 -1.68
N PRO A 233 19.56 -12.96 -2.95
CA PRO A 233 19.23 -11.87 -3.86
C PRO A 233 17.71 -11.69 -4.03
N VAL A 234 17.30 -10.53 -4.52
CA VAL A 234 15.93 -10.31 -4.99
C VAL A 234 15.78 -10.85 -6.41
N ALA A 235 16.62 -10.35 -7.31
CA ALA A 235 16.65 -10.76 -8.71
C ALA A 235 18.06 -10.53 -9.30
N ILE A 236 18.36 -11.26 -10.39
CA ILE A 236 19.54 -11.02 -11.23
C ILE A 236 19.11 -10.88 -12.68
N LYS A 237 19.87 -10.16 -13.48
CA LYS A 237 19.57 -9.98 -14.91
C LYS A 237 19.73 -11.28 -15.67
N ALA A 238 18.93 -11.46 -16.72
CA ALA A 238 18.99 -12.63 -17.57
C ALA A 238 18.92 -12.26 -19.05
N ASN A 239 19.49 -13.11 -19.89
CA ASN A 239 19.43 -13.01 -21.34
C ASN A 239 18.53 -14.10 -21.90
N ALA A 240 17.70 -13.75 -22.89
CA ALA A 240 16.97 -14.72 -23.66
C ALA A 240 17.81 -15.19 -24.85
N THR A 241 18.07 -16.49 -24.97
CA THR A 241 18.84 -17.09 -26.08
C THR A 241 17.94 -17.57 -27.22
N LYS A 242 16.62 -17.54 -27.00
CA LYS A 242 15.57 -17.81 -27.97
C LYS A 242 14.28 -17.12 -27.56
N GLU A 243 13.29 -17.13 -28.44
CA GLU A 243 11.96 -16.62 -28.11
C GLU A 243 11.34 -17.41 -26.95
N ILE A 244 10.86 -16.68 -25.93
CA ILE A 244 10.22 -17.27 -24.75
C ILE A 244 8.72 -17.11 -24.90
N ASN A 245 8.03 -18.17 -25.31
CA ASN A 245 6.60 -18.14 -25.67
C ASN A 245 5.67 -17.94 -24.46
N SER A 246 6.05 -18.38 -23.26
CA SER A 246 5.23 -18.16 -22.07
C SER A 246 6.02 -18.27 -20.78
N ILE A 247 5.79 -17.32 -19.87
CA ILE A 247 6.25 -17.38 -18.49
C ILE A 247 5.02 -17.43 -17.58
N LYS A 248 5.00 -18.38 -16.66
CA LYS A 248 3.89 -18.50 -15.70
C LYS A 248 3.77 -17.25 -14.84
N SER A 249 2.59 -16.64 -14.81
CA SER A 249 2.29 -15.50 -13.93
C SER A 249 2.22 -15.95 -12.46
N THR A 250 3.36 -15.89 -11.78
CA THR A 250 3.51 -16.24 -10.35
C THR A 250 4.59 -15.37 -9.73
N PHE A 251 4.60 -15.28 -8.38
CA PHE A 251 5.67 -14.65 -7.62
C PHE A 251 6.54 -15.66 -6.87
N LYS A 252 6.12 -16.93 -6.84
CA LYS A 252 6.84 -17.98 -6.14
C LYS A 252 7.85 -18.64 -7.07
N PRO A 253 9.14 -18.73 -6.68
CA PRO A 253 10.14 -19.50 -7.40
C PRO A 253 9.72 -20.96 -7.56
N TYR A 254 9.90 -21.51 -8.78
CA TYR A 254 9.42 -22.87 -9.10
C TYR A 254 10.33 -23.66 -10.04
N MET A 255 11.30 -23.02 -10.69
CA MET A 255 12.20 -23.63 -11.66
C MET A 255 13.61 -23.85 -11.08
N THR A 256 14.35 -24.77 -11.65
CA THR A 256 15.80 -24.95 -11.48
C THR A 256 16.57 -24.18 -12.56
N SER A 257 17.89 -24.01 -12.42
CA SER A 257 18.74 -23.41 -13.46
C SER A 257 18.63 -24.14 -14.78
N LEU A 258 18.67 -25.49 -14.76
CA LEU A 258 18.51 -26.31 -15.97
C LEU A 258 17.15 -26.12 -16.66
N GLU A 259 16.09 -25.92 -15.89
CA GLU A 259 14.76 -25.66 -16.47
C GLU A 259 14.70 -24.26 -17.10
N LEU A 260 15.38 -23.25 -16.52
CA LEU A 260 15.51 -21.92 -17.11
C LEU A 260 16.29 -21.99 -18.45
N GLU A 261 17.43 -22.65 -18.48
CA GLU A 261 18.21 -22.87 -19.71
C GLU A 261 17.40 -23.54 -20.82
N LYS A 262 16.59 -24.56 -20.46
CA LYS A 262 15.69 -25.24 -21.42
C LYS A 262 14.67 -24.32 -22.07
N ILE A 263 14.16 -23.32 -21.34
CA ILE A 263 13.26 -22.32 -21.91
C ILE A 263 14.02 -21.17 -22.61
N GLY A 264 15.35 -21.19 -22.60
CA GLY A 264 16.19 -20.19 -23.25
C GLY A 264 16.45 -18.94 -22.41
N LEU A 265 16.40 -19.07 -21.09
CA LEU A 265 16.72 -17.99 -20.16
C LEU A 265 18.03 -18.30 -19.43
N GLU A 266 19.06 -17.48 -19.68
CA GLU A 266 20.38 -17.65 -19.09
C GLU A 266 20.68 -16.51 -18.14
N SER A 267 21.23 -16.83 -16.97
CA SER A 267 21.69 -15.84 -16.00
C SER A 267 22.93 -15.10 -16.48
N THR A 268 23.05 -13.83 -16.17
CA THR A 268 24.27 -13.04 -16.37
C THR A 268 25.32 -13.29 -15.27
N GLU A 269 24.93 -13.97 -14.19
CA GLU A 269 25.77 -14.22 -13.02
C GLU A 269 25.66 -15.69 -12.60
N THR A 270 26.65 -16.17 -11.82
CA THR A 270 26.61 -17.51 -11.24
C THR A 270 25.52 -17.62 -10.18
N ILE A 271 24.58 -18.53 -10.39
CA ILE A 271 23.53 -18.82 -9.41
C ILE A 271 24.04 -19.83 -8.38
N PRO A 272 23.99 -19.51 -7.08
CA PRO A 272 24.43 -20.42 -6.03
C PRO A 272 23.49 -21.62 -5.88
N GLY A 273 24.03 -22.84 -5.91
CA GLY A 273 23.40 -24.06 -5.43
C GLY A 273 22.09 -24.47 -6.10
N ASN A 274 21.30 -25.28 -5.38
CA ASN A 274 20.03 -25.87 -5.84
C ASN A 274 18.82 -24.96 -5.50
N LEU A 275 18.90 -23.66 -5.77
CA LEU A 275 17.81 -22.74 -5.50
C LEU A 275 16.65 -22.94 -6.48
N LYS A 276 15.43 -22.73 -6.01
CA LYS A 276 14.29 -22.50 -6.90
C LYS A 276 14.30 -21.05 -7.38
N LEU A 277 13.99 -20.88 -8.65
CA LEU A 277 14.13 -19.64 -9.40
C LEU A 277 12.80 -19.26 -10.05
N LEU A 278 12.63 -17.99 -10.32
CA LEU A 278 11.44 -17.42 -10.95
C LEU A 278 11.85 -16.71 -12.25
N PRO A 279 11.46 -17.17 -13.43
CA PRO A 279 11.61 -16.42 -14.65
C PRO A 279 10.68 -15.19 -14.61
N ILE A 280 11.23 -14.02 -14.96
CA ILE A 280 10.51 -12.74 -14.97
C ILE A 280 10.67 -12.11 -16.34
N SER A 281 9.56 -11.69 -16.97
CA SER A 281 9.55 -10.86 -18.14
C SER A 281 8.87 -9.54 -17.85
N LEU A 282 9.48 -8.45 -18.26
CA LEU A 282 8.98 -7.09 -18.11
C LEU A 282 8.77 -6.50 -19.51
N ASP A 283 7.54 -6.04 -19.75
CA ASP A 283 7.16 -5.50 -21.05
C ASP A 283 7.83 -4.13 -21.27
N LEU A 284 8.59 -4.00 -22.33
CA LEU A 284 9.15 -2.75 -22.81
C LEU A 284 8.23 -2.15 -23.90
N SER A 285 8.55 -0.94 -24.38
CA SER A 285 7.89 -0.37 -25.58
C SER A 285 8.13 -1.24 -26.81
N GLU A 286 9.30 -1.87 -26.90
CA GLU A 286 9.65 -2.87 -27.90
C GLU A 286 10.33 -4.06 -27.23
N GLY A 287 9.67 -5.23 -27.26
CA GLY A 287 10.20 -6.47 -26.70
C GLY A 287 10.08 -6.58 -25.18
N TYR A 288 11.03 -7.30 -24.59
CA TYR A 288 11.02 -7.66 -23.17
C TYR A 288 12.40 -7.52 -22.53
N GLU A 289 12.41 -7.17 -21.26
CA GLU A 289 13.56 -7.31 -20.39
C GLU A 289 13.36 -8.54 -19.48
N TYR A 290 14.42 -9.37 -19.33
CA TYR A 290 14.32 -10.61 -18.59
C TYR A 290 15.16 -10.60 -17.32
N TRP A 291 14.62 -11.22 -16.27
CA TRP A 291 15.24 -11.38 -14.97
C TRP A 291 14.96 -12.76 -14.38
N ILE A 292 15.79 -13.16 -13.44
CA ILE A 292 15.63 -14.37 -12.62
C ILE A 292 15.42 -13.90 -11.18
N GLY A 293 14.22 -14.14 -10.64
CA GLY A 293 13.86 -13.82 -9.26
C GLY A 293 14.14 -14.96 -8.29
N PHE A 294 14.40 -14.60 -7.06
CA PHE A 294 14.63 -15.48 -5.92
C PHE A 294 13.49 -15.40 -4.89
N ASP A 295 13.65 -16.04 -3.72
CA ASP A 295 12.66 -16.00 -2.65
C ASP A 295 12.35 -14.55 -2.19
N ASN A 296 13.35 -13.65 -2.17
CA ASN A 296 13.15 -12.28 -1.77
C ASN A 296 12.35 -11.42 -2.78
N TYR A 297 12.30 -11.84 -4.05
CA TYR A 297 11.32 -11.30 -5.00
C TYR A 297 9.89 -11.59 -4.54
N GLN A 298 9.63 -12.83 -4.09
CA GLN A 298 8.34 -13.19 -3.50
C GLN A 298 8.08 -12.41 -2.20
N SER A 299 9.11 -12.19 -1.37
CA SER A 299 8.99 -11.43 -0.11
C SER A 299 8.48 -10.02 -0.36
N ILE A 300 9.05 -9.29 -1.30
CA ILE A 300 8.59 -7.94 -1.68
C ILE A 300 7.17 -8.01 -2.27
N SER A 301 6.84 -9.04 -3.06
CA SER A 301 5.50 -9.21 -3.62
C SER A 301 4.38 -9.38 -2.57
N ARG A 302 4.72 -9.67 -1.32
CA ARG A 302 3.77 -9.69 -0.19
C ARG A 302 3.36 -8.28 0.26
N TYR A 303 4.18 -7.31 -0.05
CA TYR A 303 3.87 -5.90 0.17
C TYR A 303 2.89 -5.39 -0.89
N ASN A 304 3.26 -5.55 -2.16
CA ASN A 304 2.37 -5.26 -3.28
C ASN A 304 2.56 -6.31 -4.38
N ARG A 305 1.46 -6.95 -4.80
CA ARG A 305 1.45 -8.06 -5.76
C ARG A 305 1.46 -7.57 -7.22
N SER A 306 2.46 -6.77 -7.56
CA SER A 306 2.74 -6.27 -8.90
C SER A 306 4.20 -6.56 -9.27
N LYS A 307 4.44 -7.16 -10.44
CA LYS A 307 5.82 -7.41 -10.92
C LYS A 307 6.59 -6.10 -11.12
N LEU A 308 5.90 -5.06 -11.57
CA LEU A 308 6.49 -3.74 -11.78
C LEU A 308 6.91 -3.11 -10.44
N TYR A 309 6.06 -3.25 -9.41
CA TYR A 309 6.36 -2.78 -8.07
C TYR A 309 7.60 -3.45 -7.48
N VAL A 310 7.65 -4.80 -7.53
CA VAL A 310 8.79 -5.56 -6.97
C VAL A 310 10.10 -5.13 -7.63
N MET A 311 10.10 -5.01 -8.96
CA MET A 311 11.29 -4.58 -9.70
C MET A 311 11.64 -3.12 -9.44
N ALA A 312 10.65 -2.23 -9.26
CA ALA A 312 10.93 -0.84 -8.90
C ALA A 312 11.55 -0.72 -7.50
N VAL A 313 11.05 -1.48 -6.51
CA VAL A 313 11.67 -1.57 -5.17
C VAL A 313 13.13 -2.02 -5.30
N PHE A 314 13.37 -3.09 -6.07
CA PHE A 314 14.70 -3.66 -6.25
C PHE A 314 15.66 -2.69 -6.96
N GLU A 315 15.27 -2.12 -8.10
CA GLU A 315 16.14 -1.18 -8.81
C GLU A 315 16.36 0.13 -8.05
N PHE A 316 15.33 0.60 -7.33
CA PHE A 316 15.48 1.77 -6.47
C PHE A 316 16.42 1.48 -5.29
N SER A 317 16.35 0.28 -4.69
CA SER A 317 17.27 -0.11 -3.63
C SER A 317 18.73 -0.16 -4.13
N ASN A 318 18.97 -0.68 -5.34
CA ASN A 318 20.30 -0.67 -5.95
C ASN A 318 20.83 0.76 -6.12
N ALA A 319 19.98 1.70 -6.55
CA ALA A 319 20.38 3.10 -6.68
C ALA A 319 20.62 3.80 -5.33
N LEU A 320 20.03 3.27 -4.23
CA LEU A 320 20.22 3.81 -2.87
C LEU A 320 21.39 3.19 -2.12
N SER A 321 21.86 2.01 -2.51
CA SER A 321 22.96 1.28 -1.82
C SER A 321 24.27 2.05 -1.76
N GLU A 322 24.51 2.95 -2.72
CA GLU A 322 25.71 3.81 -2.74
C GLU A 322 25.76 4.85 -1.60
N PHE A 323 24.63 5.06 -0.89
CA PHE A 323 24.53 6.06 0.17
C PHE A 323 24.54 5.47 1.60
N LEU A 324 24.62 4.15 1.73
CA LEU A 324 24.69 3.40 2.99
C LEU A 324 26.12 3.03 3.36
#